data_7c618be0caffa00e1563e4e7b84ab460
#
_entry.id   7c618be0caffa00e1563e4e7b84ab460
#
_cell.length_a   1.000
_cell.length_b   1.000
_cell.length_c   1.000
_cell.angle_alpha   90.00
_cell.angle_beta   90.00
_cell.angle_gamma   90.00
#
_symmetry.space_group_name_H-M   'P 1'
#
loop_
_entity.id
_entity.type
_entity.pdbx_description
1 polymer ?
#
loop_
_entity_poly.entity_id
_entity_poly.type
_entity_poly.pdbx_seq_one_letter_code
_entity_poly.pdbx_strand_id
1 'polypeptide(L)'
;MVGPLTNRPQQQFGLPEYLTYCAAVGANPVITIATSVGNPNDAADLVEYLNAPANNSNPNGGTDWAALRSADGHTAPWNVVWFEYGNEEFNTPRSVEEYVSKYPLYQASMKAVAPNIKLGAVFDDSTNVKNGWTYTVLQRLGQKIDFGIVHPYLPKLNKDAALNTTPEQVKLAAISADADLVYRLDLYNSLIRQVTGRTDLALAVTEYNSLFVQDKPAPYRQTLVNALHNADYLRILLKPASNVLFANFWQFANSYWGMVTGFTHLGQTPVKQANHYVFALYNKYLGAHLVKMDTQSTPIDFSGGLGISPRIGVATTKSDPVTVPVPPDWSRRLFIDGSQSQANNVVTVNFNKNTDVNYYHAYKEFDAEPNTLYRVSVNVRTTDIKGGKIGIAVEDSRGWKEMHDQPANIFLTGTTPWTLVTVEYRTVADAKKMRLIARRISGEGSISGIAEFGAFSIEKITQNLGTVESVVGTASKSADGKELYLVLINKNLNNPVDTSIQINGNFRSVLAESLIGSSPLSTNLEAEKTDHVKIIPLLIREIKVGIVTIQLPASSVTGIKLARR
;
A
#
# COMPACT_ATOMS: atom_id res chain seq x y z
N MET A 1 -4.26 -29.39 5.82
CA MET A 1 -3.75 -28.51 4.74
C MET A 1 -2.27 -28.30 4.96
N VAL A 2 -1.52 -29.07 4.27
CA VAL A 2 -0.08 -29.00 4.38
C VAL A 2 0.38 -28.38 3.07
N GLY A 3 0.61 -27.07 3.08
CA GLY A 3 1.15 -26.39 1.91
C GLY A 3 2.54 -26.90 1.55
N PRO A 4 3.10 -26.60 0.38
CA PRO A 4 4.39 -27.10 -0.10
C PRO A 4 5.60 -26.71 0.77
N LEU A 5 5.38 -26.10 1.94
CA LEU A 5 6.40 -25.74 2.92
C LEU A 5 6.61 -26.77 4.03
N THR A 6 6.01 -27.97 3.92
CA THR A 6 6.07 -29.06 4.90
C THR A 6 7.45 -29.61 5.22
N ASN A 7 8.46 -29.30 4.43
CA ASN A 7 9.84 -29.70 4.70
C ASN A 7 10.61 -28.72 5.60
N ARG A 8 9.95 -27.75 6.24
CA ARG A 8 10.59 -26.89 7.25
C ARG A 8 10.23 -27.39 8.65
N PRO A 9 11.13 -28.09 9.35
CA PRO A 9 10.84 -28.74 10.64
C PRO A 9 10.60 -27.76 11.81
N GLN A 10 10.37 -26.47 11.57
CA GLN A 10 10.31 -25.44 12.61
C GLN A 10 9.10 -24.47 12.50
N GLN A 11 8.04 -24.84 11.79
CA GLN A 11 6.82 -24.03 11.82
C GLN A 11 6.05 -24.36 13.11
N GLN A 12 6.32 -23.56 14.15
CA GLN A 12 5.65 -23.68 15.44
C GLN A 12 4.40 -22.78 15.55
N PHE A 13 4.01 -22.10 14.45
CA PHE A 13 2.88 -21.19 14.40
C PHE A 13 2.13 -21.39 13.09
N GLY A 14 1.07 -22.16 13.16
CA GLY A 14 0.20 -22.48 12.04
C GLY A 14 -1.15 -21.78 12.12
N LEU A 15 -2.11 -22.29 11.37
CA LEU A 15 -3.47 -21.73 11.31
C LEU A 15 -4.21 -21.79 12.66
N PRO A 16 -4.18 -22.91 13.42
CA PRO A 16 -4.82 -22.97 14.74
C PRO A 16 -4.23 -21.97 15.74
N GLU A 17 -2.91 -21.83 15.78
CA GLU A 17 -2.21 -20.88 16.66
C GLU A 17 -2.55 -19.44 16.28
N TYR A 18 -2.61 -19.11 14.98
CA TYR A 18 -3.02 -17.79 14.50
C TYR A 18 -4.47 -17.46 14.91
N LEU A 19 -5.39 -18.39 14.74
CA LEU A 19 -6.80 -18.20 15.11
C LEU A 19 -6.96 -18.07 16.63
N THR A 20 -6.24 -18.88 17.40
CA THR A 20 -6.20 -18.78 18.87
C THR A 20 -5.66 -17.41 19.31
N TYR A 21 -4.60 -16.92 18.65
CA TYR A 21 -4.07 -15.58 18.90
C TYR A 21 -5.11 -14.50 18.58
N CYS A 22 -5.76 -14.56 17.42
CA CYS A 22 -6.82 -13.61 17.06
C CYS A 22 -7.94 -13.58 18.11
N ALA A 23 -8.40 -14.75 18.56
CA ALA A 23 -9.41 -14.86 19.59
C ALA A 23 -8.96 -14.25 20.94
N ALA A 24 -7.71 -14.49 21.33
CA ALA A 24 -7.15 -13.98 22.58
C ALA A 24 -7.01 -12.45 22.61
N VAL A 25 -6.75 -11.82 21.47
CA VAL A 25 -6.63 -10.36 21.36
C VAL A 25 -7.91 -9.66 20.87
N GLY A 26 -8.97 -10.42 20.58
CA GLY A 26 -10.25 -9.90 20.08
C GLY A 26 -10.18 -9.38 18.64
N ALA A 27 -9.26 -9.92 17.82
CA ALA A 27 -9.12 -9.54 16.43
C ALA A 27 -9.89 -10.50 15.50
N ASN A 28 -10.47 -9.95 14.42
CA ASN A 28 -11.06 -10.78 13.37
C ASN A 28 -9.96 -11.27 12.40
N PRO A 29 -9.86 -12.59 12.15
CA PRO A 29 -8.88 -13.11 11.21
C PRO A 29 -9.24 -12.79 9.76
N VAL A 30 -8.21 -12.55 8.95
CA VAL A 30 -8.28 -12.47 7.49
C VAL A 30 -7.43 -13.60 6.93
N ILE A 31 -7.99 -14.39 6.01
CA ILE A 31 -7.32 -15.57 5.45
C ILE A 31 -7.11 -15.38 3.95
N THR A 32 -5.87 -15.47 3.51
CA THR A 32 -5.51 -15.43 2.08
C THR A 32 -5.60 -16.82 1.46
N ILE A 33 -6.31 -16.95 0.35
CA ILE A 33 -6.44 -18.19 -0.41
C ILE A 33 -5.25 -18.38 -1.32
N ALA A 34 -4.64 -19.57 -1.27
CA ALA A 34 -3.49 -19.94 -2.11
C ALA A 34 -3.94 -20.27 -3.54
N THR A 35 -4.23 -19.25 -4.33
CA THR A 35 -4.77 -19.40 -5.70
C THR A 35 -3.77 -19.93 -6.72
N SER A 36 -2.47 -19.82 -6.43
CA SER A 36 -1.39 -20.26 -7.34
C SER A 36 -1.16 -21.78 -7.34
N VAL A 37 -1.49 -22.46 -6.22
CA VAL A 37 -1.24 -23.89 -6.02
C VAL A 37 -2.50 -24.67 -5.64
N GLY A 38 -3.56 -23.99 -5.21
CA GLY A 38 -4.84 -24.57 -4.84
C GLY A 38 -5.89 -24.51 -5.94
N ASN A 39 -7.01 -25.13 -5.67
CA ASN A 39 -8.18 -25.13 -6.53
C ASN A 39 -9.45 -24.77 -5.72
N PRO A 40 -10.61 -24.57 -6.35
CA PRO A 40 -11.84 -24.20 -5.63
C PRO A 40 -12.26 -25.18 -4.52
N ASN A 41 -11.99 -26.48 -4.69
CA ASN A 41 -12.29 -27.49 -3.68
C ASN A 41 -11.39 -27.34 -2.45
N ASP A 42 -10.08 -27.10 -2.64
CA ASP A 42 -9.15 -26.86 -1.52
C ASP A 42 -9.56 -25.62 -0.71
N ALA A 43 -10.09 -24.59 -1.37
CA ALA A 43 -10.61 -23.42 -0.70
C ALA A 43 -11.91 -23.70 0.09
N ALA A 44 -12.78 -24.55 -0.44
CA ALA A 44 -13.98 -25.01 0.26
C ALA A 44 -13.63 -25.89 1.46
N ASP A 45 -12.64 -26.79 1.35
CA ASP A 45 -12.10 -27.61 2.43
C ASP A 45 -11.56 -26.72 3.57
N LEU A 46 -10.84 -25.65 3.21
CA LEU A 46 -10.36 -24.66 4.17
C LEU A 46 -11.54 -23.98 4.92
N VAL A 47 -12.56 -23.56 4.18
CA VAL A 47 -13.76 -22.96 4.79
C VAL A 47 -14.50 -23.97 5.67
N GLU A 48 -14.54 -25.24 5.32
CA GLU A 48 -15.11 -26.31 6.13
C GLU A 48 -14.34 -26.48 7.44
N TYR A 49 -13.01 -26.58 7.38
CA TYR A 49 -12.17 -26.60 8.58
C TYR A 49 -12.42 -25.40 9.49
N LEU A 50 -12.59 -24.22 8.93
CA LEU A 50 -12.76 -22.99 9.69
C LEU A 50 -14.19 -22.80 10.25
N ASN A 51 -15.21 -23.12 9.48
CA ASN A 51 -16.56 -22.60 9.70
C ASN A 51 -17.65 -23.66 9.82
N ALA A 52 -17.45 -24.90 9.36
CA ALA A 52 -18.48 -25.92 9.48
C ALA A 52 -18.57 -26.49 10.90
N PRO A 53 -19.77 -26.84 11.38
CA PRO A 53 -19.92 -27.53 12.67
C PRO A 53 -19.38 -28.97 12.59
N ALA A 54 -18.71 -29.43 13.65
CA ALA A 54 -18.23 -30.81 13.76
C ALA A 54 -19.39 -31.76 14.18
N ASN A 55 -20.32 -31.99 13.25
CA ASN A 55 -21.54 -32.77 13.46
C ASN A 55 -21.77 -33.84 12.38
N ASN A 56 -20.71 -34.25 11.69
CA ASN A 56 -20.69 -35.19 10.57
C ASN A 56 -21.49 -34.74 9.32
N SER A 57 -21.74 -33.44 9.18
CA SER A 57 -22.44 -32.92 7.99
C SER A 57 -21.57 -32.95 6.74
N ASN A 58 -20.25 -32.79 6.91
CA ASN A 58 -19.24 -32.80 5.84
C ASN A 58 -19.73 -32.08 4.56
N PRO A 59 -19.98 -30.78 4.61
CA PRO A 59 -20.70 -30.06 3.56
C PRO A 59 -19.98 -30.03 2.21
N ASN A 60 -18.63 -30.14 2.19
CA ASN A 60 -17.84 -30.20 0.95
C ASN A 60 -17.59 -31.64 0.48
N GLY A 61 -17.91 -32.66 1.27
CA GLY A 61 -17.64 -34.07 0.99
C GLY A 61 -16.15 -34.42 1.15
N GLY A 62 -15.80 -35.66 0.82
CA GLY A 62 -14.42 -36.13 0.97
C GLY A 62 -14.01 -36.24 2.43
N THR A 63 -12.87 -35.63 2.79
CA THR A 63 -12.40 -35.54 4.16
C THR A 63 -13.29 -34.62 4.99
N ASP A 64 -13.76 -35.08 6.13
CA ASP A 64 -14.49 -34.23 7.09
C ASP A 64 -13.51 -33.30 7.83
N TRP A 65 -13.31 -32.11 7.30
CA TRP A 65 -12.38 -31.12 7.82
C TRP A 65 -12.84 -30.51 9.15
N ALA A 66 -14.15 -30.46 9.39
CA ALA A 66 -14.68 -30.01 10.67
C ALA A 66 -14.40 -31.03 11.78
N ALA A 67 -14.48 -32.33 11.47
CA ALA A 67 -14.07 -33.39 12.39
C ALA A 67 -12.56 -33.34 12.69
N LEU A 68 -11.72 -33.07 11.67
CA LEU A 68 -10.29 -32.87 11.89
C LEU A 68 -9.99 -31.68 12.81
N ARG A 69 -10.63 -30.52 12.58
CA ARG A 69 -10.50 -29.38 13.50
C ARG A 69 -10.84 -29.78 14.94
N SER A 70 -11.91 -30.56 15.12
CA SER A 70 -12.30 -31.06 16.45
C SER A 70 -11.24 -31.98 17.06
N ALA A 71 -10.66 -32.86 16.24
CA ALA A 71 -9.56 -33.74 16.67
C ALA A 71 -8.27 -32.96 17.00
N ASP A 72 -8.03 -31.83 16.34
CA ASP A 72 -6.94 -30.89 16.63
C ASP A 72 -7.20 -30.06 17.91
N GLY A 73 -8.30 -30.31 18.61
CA GLY A 73 -8.61 -29.70 19.91
C GLY A 73 -9.57 -28.49 19.87
N HIS A 74 -10.11 -28.15 18.69
CA HIS A 74 -11.06 -27.04 18.56
C HIS A 74 -12.38 -27.47 17.94
N THR A 75 -13.33 -27.86 18.78
CA THR A 75 -14.63 -28.41 18.32
C THR A 75 -15.54 -27.34 17.71
N ALA A 76 -15.59 -26.14 18.28
CA ALA A 76 -16.43 -25.06 17.76
C ALA A 76 -15.88 -24.48 16.43
N PRO A 77 -16.75 -23.99 15.52
CA PRO A 77 -16.30 -23.22 14.38
C PRO A 77 -15.56 -21.94 14.80
N TRP A 78 -14.54 -21.56 14.03
CA TRP A 78 -13.84 -20.28 14.22
C TRP A 78 -14.64 -19.08 13.72
N ASN A 79 -15.63 -19.31 12.85
CA ASN A 79 -16.50 -18.30 12.25
C ASN A 79 -15.71 -17.22 11.49
N VAL A 80 -14.73 -17.61 10.71
CA VAL A 80 -13.92 -16.71 9.89
C VAL A 80 -14.79 -16.13 8.78
N VAL A 81 -14.82 -14.80 8.69
CA VAL A 81 -15.65 -14.08 7.70
C VAL A 81 -14.83 -13.59 6.51
N TRP A 82 -13.62 -13.14 6.72
CA TRP A 82 -12.85 -12.38 5.73
C TRP A 82 -11.82 -13.24 5.03
N PHE A 83 -11.90 -13.27 3.70
CA PHE A 83 -10.99 -14.03 2.84
C PHE A 83 -10.48 -13.16 1.70
N GLU A 84 -9.20 -13.31 1.36
CA GLU A 84 -8.57 -12.71 0.20
C GLU A 84 -8.39 -13.73 -0.90
N TYR A 85 -8.77 -13.40 -2.12
CA TYR A 85 -8.54 -14.23 -3.29
C TYR A 85 -7.15 -13.95 -3.89
N GLY A 86 -6.15 -14.64 -3.39
CA GLY A 86 -4.75 -14.47 -3.76
C GLY A 86 -4.06 -13.28 -3.07
N ASN A 87 -2.78 -13.12 -3.34
CA ASN A 87 -1.94 -12.02 -2.84
C ASN A 87 -1.12 -11.43 -3.97
N GLU A 88 -1.29 -10.13 -4.24
CA GLU A 88 -0.55 -9.40 -5.28
C GLU A 88 -0.45 -10.15 -6.63
N GLU A 89 -1.53 -10.78 -7.04
CA GLU A 89 -1.58 -11.65 -8.23
C GLU A 89 -1.15 -10.93 -9.51
N PHE A 90 -1.25 -9.60 -9.53
CA PHE A 90 -0.73 -8.76 -10.62
C PHE A 90 0.81 -8.76 -10.71
N ASN A 91 1.53 -9.18 -9.67
CA ASN A 91 2.98 -9.36 -9.65
C ASN A 91 3.41 -10.78 -10.04
N THR A 92 2.45 -11.67 -10.26
CA THR A 92 2.70 -13.05 -10.70
C THR A 92 2.61 -13.16 -12.23
N PRO A 93 3.06 -14.27 -12.82
CA PRO A 93 2.84 -14.56 -14.22
C PRO A 93 1.37 -14.65 -14.67
N ARG A 94 0.45 -14.77 -13.75
CA ARG A 94 -0.97 -14.93 -14.04
C ARG A 94 -1.54 -13.71 -14.77
N SER A 95 -2.29 -13.96 -15.83
CA SER A 95 -3.04 -12.90 -16.51
C SER A 95 -4.27 -12.47 -15.71
N VAL A 96 -4.70 -11.23 -15.87
CA VAL A 96 -5.94 -10.75 -15.26
C VAL A 96 -7.15 -11.55 -15.74
N GLU A 97 -7.16 -12.02 -17.00
CA GLU A 97 -8.24 -12.84 -17.55
C GLU A 97 -8.34 -14.20 -16.84
N GLU A 98 -7.21 -14.83 -16.55
CA GLU A 98 -7.18 -16.06 -15.76
C GLU A 98 -7.70 -15.80 -14.33
N TYR A 99 -7.24 -14.74 -13.70
CA TYR A 99 -7.66 -14.35 -12.36
C TYR A 99 -9.18 -14.15 -12.28
N VAL A 100 -9.75 -13.33 -13.17
CA VAL A 100 -11.19 -13.03 -13.14
C VAL A 100 -12.07 -14.22 -13.57
N SER A 101 -11.56 -15.12 -14.40
CA SER A 101 -12.31 -16.33 -14.82
C SER A 101 -12.44 -17.35 -13.71
N LYS A 102 -11.43 -17.47 -12.85
CA LYS A 102 -11.40 -18.45 -11.74
C LYS A 102 -12.10 -17.95 -10.47
N TYR A 103 -12.12 -16.65 -10.21
CA TYR A 103 -12.71 -16.07 -8.99
C TYR A 103 -14.15 -16.59 -8.69
N PRO A 104 -15.11 -16.61 -9.66
CA PRO A 104 -16.46 -17.07 -9.37
C PRO A 104 -16.54 -18.55 -8.95
N LEU A 105 -15.60 -19.38 -9.41
CA LEU A 105 -15.54 -20.80 -9.05
C LEU A 105 -15.16 -20.96 -7.58
N TYR A 106 -14.13 -20.24 -7.14
CA TYR A 106 -13.74 -20.22 -5.75
C TYR A 106 -14.84 -19.67 -4.85
N GLN A 107 -15.42 -18.53 -5.23
CA GLN A 107 -16.50 -17.91 -4.46
C GLN A 107 -17.70 -18.87 -4.30
N ALA A 108 -18.10 -19.55 -5.37
CA ALA A 108 -19.22 -20.49 -5.34
C ALA A 108 -18.94 -21.67 -4.42
N SER A 109 -17.76 -22.31 -4.55
CA SER A 109 -17.39 -23.46 -3.72
C SER A 109 -17.28 -23.09 -2.23
N MET A 110 -16.63 -21.98 -1.91
CA MET A 110 -16.48 -21.51 -0.54
C MET A 110 -17.82 -21.10 0.11
N LYS A 111 -18.67 -20.36 -0.63
CA LYS A 111 -19.98 -19.92 -0.14
C LYS A 111 -21.01 -21.07 -0.06
N ALA A 112 -20.80 -22.17 -0.77
CA ALA A 112 -21.61 -23.38 -0.59
C ALA A 112 -21.42 -24.00 0.80
N VAL A 113 -20.21 -23.90 1.37
CA VAL A 113 -19.90 -24.36 2.73
C VAL A 113 -20.31 -23.35 3.79
N ALA A 114 -20.00 -22.07 3.59
CA ALA A 114 -20.33 -21.00 4.53
C ALA A 114 -20.83 -19.74 3.78
N PRO A 115 -22.14 -19.55 3.63
CA PRO A 115 -22.72 -18.48 2.80
C PRO A 115 -22.37 -17.05 3.22
N ASN A 116 -22.04 -16.86 4.50
CA ASN A 116 -21.81 -15.53 5.08
C ASN A 116 -20.37 -15.01 4.93
N ILE A 117 -19.46 -15.79 4.36
CA ILE A 117 -18.09 -15.33 4.14
C ILE A 117 -18.04 -14.19 3.13
N LYS A 118 -17.00 -13.38 3.26
CA LYS A 118 -16.68 -12.26 2.38
C LYS A 118 -15.38 -12.56 1.66
N LEU A 119 -15.40 -12.50 0.33
CA LEU A 119 -14.25 -12.76 -0.52
C LEU A 119 -13.85 -11.49 -1.27
N GLY A 120 -12.66 -10.97 -1.00
CA GLY A 120 -12.09 -9.81 -1.65
C GLY A 120 -11.30 -10.18 -2.90
N ALA A 121 -11.16 -9.21 -3.80
CA ALA A 121 -10.33 -9.33 -5.00
C ALA A 121 -9.19 -8.30 -4.99
N VAL A 122 -8.01 -8.73 -5.47
CA VAL A 122 -6.79 -7.93 -5.48
C VAL A 122 -6.82 -6.86 -6.55
N PHE A 123 -6.52 -5.62 -6.18
CA PHE A 123 -6.35 -4.46 -7.04
C PHE A 123 -4.87 -4.07 -7.11
N ASP A 124 -4.43 -3.63 -8.27
CA ASP A 124 -3.11 -3.04 -8.47
C ASP A 124 -3.18 -1.50 -8.49
N ASP A 125 -2.02 -0.87 -8.60
CA ASP A 125 -1.89 0.60 -8.65
C ASP A 125 -2.34 1.23 -9.99
N SER A 126 -2.78 0.44 -11.00
CA SER A 126 -3.14 0.90 -12.34
C SER A 126 -4.54 1.50 -12.45
N THR A 127 -4.95 2.31 -11.48
CA THR A 127 -6.32 2.85 -11.36
C THR A 127 -6.73 3.77 -12.50
N ASN A 128 -5.79 4.33 -13.24
CA ASN A 128 -6.03 5.26 -14.36
C ASN A 128 -5.84 4.59 -15.74
N VAL A 129 -5.70 3.26 -15.78
CA VAL A 129 -5.48 2.51 -17.01
C VAL A 129 -6.74 1.76 -17.39
N LYS A 130 -7.39 2.19 -18.47
CA LYS A 130 -8.47 1.42 -19.09
C LYS A 130 -7.90 0.08 -19.57
N ASN A 131 -8.55 -1.01 -19.16
CA ASN A 131 -8.10 -2.39 -19.35
C ASN A 131 -6.83 -2.80 -18.57
N GLY A 132 -6.39 -2.02 -17.58
CA GLY A 132 -5.43 -2.46 -16.57
C GLY A 132 -6.03 -3.51 -15.64
N TRP A 133 -5.21 -4.05 -14.74
CA TRP A 133 -5.64 -5.09 -13.80
C TRP A 133 -6.88 -4.69 -13.01
N THR A 134 -6.81 -3.60 -12.24
CA THR A 134 -7.91 -3.13 -11.39
C THR A 134 -9.18 -2.82 -12.19
N TYR A 135 -9.04 -2.15 -13.36
CA TYR A 135 -10.17 -1.88 -14.24
C TYR A 135 -10.87 -3.17 -14.69
N THR A 136 -10.10 -4.16 -15.14
CA THR A 136 -10.63 -5.45 -15.64
C THR A 136 -11.30 -6.24 -14.52
N VAL A 137 -10.70 -6.28 -13.33
CA VAL A 137 -11.30 -6.91 -12.14
C VAL A 137 -12.63 -6.25 -11.81
N LEU A 138 -12.70 -4.92 -11.77
CA LEU A 138 -13.95 -4.20 -11.51
C LEU A 138 -15.00 -4.42 -12.60
N GLN A 139 -14.59 -4.40 -13.86
CA GLN A 139 -15.51 -4.61 -14.98
C GLN A 139 -16.12 -6.03 -14.98
N ARG A 140 -15.33 -7.05 -14.68
CA ARG A 140 -15.74 -8.45 -14.77
C ARG A 140 -16.34 -8.99 -13.46
N LEU A 141 -15.86 -8.50 -12.33
CA LEU A 141 -16.20 -9.01 -11.00
C LEU A 141 -16.84 -7.98 -10.08
N GLY A 142 -16.89 -6.70 -10.44
CA GLY A 142 -17.31 -5.63 -9.53
C GLY A 142 -18.66 -5.82 -8.86
N GLN A 143 -19.59 -6.55 -9.49
CA GLN A 143 -20.89 -6.90 -8.91
C GLN A 143 -20.84 -8.16 -8.01
N LYS A 144 -19.75 -8.90 -8.00
CA LYS A 144 -19.60 -10.19 -7.29
C LYS A 144 -18.67 -10.12 -6.10
N ILE A 145 -17.65 -9.26 -6.15
CA ILE A 145 -16.67 -9.12 -5.06
C ILE A 145 -17.30 -8.44 -3.84
N ASP A 146 -16.89 -8.89 -2.67
CA ASP A 146 -17.37 -8.32 -1.42
C ASP A 146 -16.57 -7.07 -1.00
N PHE A 147 -15.29 -6.98 -1.37
CA PHE A 147 -14.41 -5.82 -1.16
C PHE A 147 -13.20 -5.84 -2.11
N GLY A 148 -12.55 -4.68 -2.31
CA GLY A 148 -11.30 -4.56 -3.05
C GLY A 148 -10.10 -4.59 -2.13
N ILE A 149 -9.00 -5.26 -2.51
CA ILE A 149 -7.78 -5.43 -1.72
C ILE A 149 -6.69 -4.54 -2.30
N VAL A 150 -6.06 -3.71 -1.45
CA VAL A 150 -5.00 -2.79 -1.86
C VAL A 150 -3.84 -2.78 -0.87
N HIS A 151 -2.61 -2.60 -1.37
CA HIS A 151 -1.35 -2.56 -0.61
C HIS A 151 -0.62 -1.22 -0.81
N PRO A 152 -1.04 -0.14 -0.14
CA PRO A 152 -0.44 1.18 -0.31
C PRO A 152 0.86 1.32 0.51
N TYR A 153 1.98 0.87 -0.03
CA TYR A 153 3.30 1.13 0.52
C TYR A 153 3.78 2.52 0.07
N LEU A 154 3.67 3.51 0.94
CA LEU A 154 4.02 4.90 0.66
C LEU A 154 4.73 5.55 1.87
N PRO A 155 5.74 6.40 1.66
CA PRO A 155 6.44 6.58 0.39
C PRO A 155 7.23 5.31 0.04
N LYS A 156 7.45 5.11 -1.26
CA LYS A 156 8.18 3.96 -1.77
C LYS A 156 9.59 4.38 -2.18
N LEU A 157 10.60 3.85 -1.51
CA LEU A 157 12.00 4.18 -1.75
C LEU A 157 12.81 2.90 -1.93
N ASN A 158 13.19 2.62 -3.17
CA ASN A 158 13.95 1.44 -3.54
C ASN A 158 15.41 1.52 -3.07
N LYS A 159 16.05 0.35 -2.89
CA LYS A 159 17.43 0.23 -2.39
C LYS A 159 18.43 1.06 -3.21
N ASP A 160 18.31 1.06 -4.52
CA ASP A 160 19.24 1.75 -5.40
C ASP A 160 19.03 3.28 -5.40
N ALA A 161 17.78 3.73 -5.32
CA ALA A 161 17.44 5.14 -5.15
C ALA A 161 17.84 5.70 -3.78
N ALA A 162 17.96 4.82 -2.78
CA ALA A 162 18.34 5.16 -1.43
C ALA A 162 19.74 5.77 -1.31
N LEU A 163 20.66 5.40 -2.19
CA LEU A 163 22.06 5.86 -2.15
C LEU A 163 22.18 7.37 -2.39
N ASN A 164 21.22 7.97 -3.09
CA ASN A 164 21.22 9.38 -3.47
C ASN A 164 20.22 10.23 -2.67
N THR A 165 19.55 9.64 -1.69
CA THR A 165 18.53 10.33 -0.87
C THR A 165 19.11 10.70 0.48
N THR A 166 19.01 11.97 0.85
CA THR A 166 19.48 12.43 2.15
C THR A 166 18.52 12.00 3.28
N PRO A 167 19.02 11.85 4.53
CA PRO A 167 18.16 11.58 5.68
C PRO A 167 17.01 12.58 5.83
N GLU A 168 17.25 13.85 5.51
CA GLU A 168 16.24 14.91 5.59
C GLU A 168 15.10 14.67 4.58
N GLN A 169 15.46 14.33 3.34
CA GLN A 169 14.48 14.01 2.29
C GLN A 169 13.61 12.81 2.67
N VAL A 170 14.18 11.77 3.29
CA VAL A 170 13.42 10.60 3.75
C VAL A 170 12.43 11.00 4.86
N LYS A 171 12.88 11.81 5.83
CA LYS A 171 12.01 12.30 6.90
C LYS A 171 10.84 13.13 6.36
N LEU A 172 11.11 14.05 5.43
CA LEU A 172 10.08 14.87 4.79
C LEU A 172 9.09 14.01 3.98
N ALA A 173 9.58 13.02 3.25
CA ALA A 173 8.72 12.09 2.52
C ALA A 173 7.80 11.28 3.45
N ALA A 174 8.31 10.84 4.60
CA ALA A 174 7.51 10.10 5.58
C ALA A 174 6.33 10.93 6.10
N ILE A 175 6.57 12.20 6.50
CA ILE A 175 5.54 13.06 7.08
C ILE A 175 4.55 13.64 6.05
N SER A 176 4.83 13.50 4.76
CA SER A 176 3.96 13.97 3.65
C SER A 176 3.19 12.85 2.95
N ALA A 177 3.49 11.59 3.24
CA ALA A 177 2.91 10.44 2.53
C ALA A 177 1.40 10.27 2.75
N ASP A 178 0.82 10.93 3.75
CA ASP A 178 -0.60 11.01 4.00
C ASP A 178 -1.39 11.60 2.81
N ALA A 179 -0.86 12.65 2.20
CA ALA A 179 -1.48 13.27 1.04
C ALA A 179 -1.54 12.31 -0.16
N ASP A 180 -0.49 11.51 -0.34
CA ASP A 180 -0.42 10.51 -1.40
C ASP A 180 -1.40 9.34 -1.15
N LEU A 181 -1.57 8.93 0.12
CA LEU A 181 -2.57 7.93 0.50
C LEU A 181 -3.98 8.39 0.21
N VAL A 182 -4.35 9.62 0.60
CA VAL A 182 -5.67 10.20 0.29
C VAL A 182 -5.94 10.17 -1.21
N TYR A 183 -4.99 10.65 -2.01
CA TYR A 183 -5.12 10.66 -3.46
C TYR A 183 -5.35 9.25 -4.03
N ARG A 184 -4.60 8.25 -3.57
CA ARG A 184 -4.75 6.87 -4.04
C ARG A 184 -6.09 6.25 -3.67
N LEU A 185 -6.53 6.43 -2.43
CA LEU A 185 -7.84 5.95 -2.00
C LEU A 185 -8.97 6.60 -2.80
N ASP A 186 -8.86 7.90 -3.11
CA ASP A 186 -9.81 8.61 -3.96
C ASP A 186 -9.84 8.07 -5.40
N LEU A 187 -8.68 7.70 -5.96
CA LEU A 187 -8.60 7.07 -7.28
C LEU A 187 -9.31 5.72 -7.30
N TYR A 188 -9.05 4.84 -6.33
CA TYR A 188 -9.74 3.54 -6.23
C TYR A 188 -11.24 3.73 -6.08
N ASN A 189 -11.69 4.56 -5.14
CA ASN A 189 -13.10 4.82 -4.90
C ASN A 189 -13.80 5.44 -6.13
N SER A 190 -13.11 6.29 -6.87
CA SER A 190 -13.62 6.88 -8.10
C SER A 190 -13.75 5.85 -9.21
N LEU A 191 -12.74 5.00 -9.38
CA LEU A 191 -12.76 3.92 -10.37
C LEU A 191 -13.85 2.89 -10.06
N ILE A 192 -14.01 2.51 -8.80
CA ILE A 192 -15.10 1.63 -8.34
C ILE A 192 -16.46 2.20 -8.80
N ARG A 193 -16.73 3.46 -8.45
CA ARG A 193 -18.00 4.12 -8.84
C ARG A 193 -18.17 4.20 -10.36
N GLN A 194 -17.10 4.56 -11.08
CA GLN A 194 -17.13 4.73 -12.52
C GLN A 194 -17.43 3.41 -13.26
N VAL A 195 -16.80 2.31 -12.84
CA VAL A 195 -16.87 1.04 -13.55
C VAL A 195 -18.06 0.20 -13.11
N THR A 196 -18.39 0.22 -11.83
CA THR A 196 -19.41 -0.68 -11.26
C THR A 196 -20.74 0.00 -10.92
N GLY A 197 -20.76 1.32 -10.79
CA GLY A 197 -21.88 2.09 -10.24
C GLY A 197 -22.08 1.92 -8.73
N ARG A 198 -21.27 1.10 -8.05
CA ARG A 198 -21.41 0.79 -6.62
C ARG A 198 -20.80 1.88 -5.75
N THR A 199 -21.47 2.18 -4.65
CA THR A 199 -20.99 3.06 -3.57
C THR A 199 -20.72 2.30 -2.27
N ASP A 200 -21.15 1.05 -2.20
CA ASP A 200 -21.02 0.15 -1.05
C ASP A 200 -19.78 -0.75 -1.13
N LEU A 201 -19.10 -0.80 -2.27
CA LEU A 201 -17.88 -1.57 -2.42
C LEU A 201 -16.70 -0.84 -1.77
N ALA A 202 -16.31 -1.31 -0.60
CA ALA A 202 -15.24 -0.73 0.18
C ALA A 202 -13.88 -1.41 -0.10
N LEU A 203 -12.81 -0.81 0.40
CA LEU A 203 -11.45 -1.30 0.31
C LEU A 203 -11.03 -2.01 1.60
N ALA A 204 -10.22 -3.04 1.48
CA ALA A 204 -9.42 -3.61 2.56
C ALA A 204 -7.94 -3.31 2.27
N VAL A 205 -7.28 -2.66 3.21
CA VAL A 205 -5.85 -2.38 3.14
C VAL A 205 -5.13 -3.50 3.90
N THR A 206 -4.87 -4.61 3.22
CA THR A 206 -4.35 -5.81 3.89
C THR A 206 -2.86 -5.79 4.13
N GLU A 207 -2.15 -4.87 3.46
CA GLU A 207 -0.77 -4.52 3.77
C GLU A 207 -0.54 -3.02 3.63
N TYR A 208 0.12 -2.40 4.60
CA TYR A 208 0.62 -1.04 4.48
C TYR A 208 1.84 -0.80 5.38
N ASN A 209 2.76 -0.01 4.90
CA ASN A 209 3.91 0.56 5.62
C ASN A 209 4.59 1.57 4.70
N SER A 210 5.61 2.28 5.19
CA SER A 210 6.58 2.90 4.30
C SER A 210 7.51 1.85 3.69
N LEU A 211 7.83 1.97 2.42
CA LEU A 211 8.77 1.07 1.75
C LEU A 211 10.17 1.73 1.72
N PHE A 212 10.73 1.98 2.90
CA PHE A 212 12.12 2.40 3.06
C PHE A 212 13.01 1.19 3.26
N VAL A 213 13.99 1.03 2.40
CA VAL A 213 14.99 -0.04 2.48
C VAL A 213 16.37 0.45 2.96
N GLN A 214 16.47 1.72 3.33
CA GLN A 214 17.70 2.29 3.89
C GLN A 214 17.88 1.85 5.33
N ASP A 215 19.12 1.45 5.63
CA ASP A 215 19.54 1.09 6.98
C ASP A 215 20.48 2.11 7.63
N LYS A 216 20.89 3.14 6.90
CA LYS A 216 21.82 4.17 7.42
C LYS A 216 21.26 5.58 7.19
N PRO A 217 21.42 6.51 8.13
CA PRO A 217 22.10 6.36 9.44
C PRO A 217 21.34 5.45 10.42
N ALA A 218 20.08 5.13 10.17
CA ALA A 218 19.24 4.20 10.93
C ALA A 218 18.31 3.45 9.99
N PRO A 219 17.80 2.25 10.34
CA PRO A 219 16.77 1.56 9.55
C PRO A 219 15.47 2.35 9.64
N TYR A 220 15.18 3.15 8.61
CA TYR A 220 14.06 4.12 8.61
C TYR A 220 12.71 3.52 8.97
N ARG A 221 12.45 2.27 8.56
CA ARG A 221 11.23 1.53 8.89
C ARG A 221 10.99 1.30 10.38
N GLN A 222 12.04 1.44 11.22
CA GLN A 222 11.98 1.26 12.68
C GLN A 222 12.03 2.58 13.44
N THR A 223 12.19 3.71 12.75
CA THR A 223 12.38 5.02 13.38
C THR A 223 11.08 5.64 13.89
N LEU A 224 11.23 6.64 14.75
CA LEU A 224 10.13 7.49 15.21
C LEU A 224 9.42 8.19 14.04
N VAL A 225 10.14 8.65 13.00
CA VAL A 225 9.51 9.30 11.86
C VAL A 225 8.62 8.33 11.07
N ASN A 226 8.98 7.05 10.99
CA ASN A 226 8.08 6.04 10.43
C ASN A 226 6.86 5.77 11.32
N ALA A 227 7.00 5.91 12.63
CA ALA A 227 5.88 5.84 13.56
C ALA A 227 4.91 7.03 13.37
N LEU A 228 5.41 8.25 13.14
CA LEU A 228 4.58 9.40 12.78
C LEU A 228 3.81 9.14 11.48
N HIS A 229 4.49 8.62 10.47
CA HIS A 229 3.87 8.20 9.22
C HIS A 229 2.75 7.18 9.45
N ASN A 230 3.00 6.11 10.21
CA ASN A 230 2.00 5.10 10.53
C ASN A 230 0.80 5.69 11.31
N ALA A 231 1.04 6.57 12.27
CA ALA A 231 -0.03 7.24 13.01
C ALA A 231 -0.92 8.08 12.08
N ASP A 232 -0.31 8.76 11.11
CA ASP A 232 -1.07 9.57 10.14
C ASP A 232 -1.81 8.71 9.10
N TYR A 233 -1.26 7.57 8.70
CA TYR A 233 -1.98 6.58 7.91
C TYR A 233 -3.23 6.08 8.62
N LEU A 234 -3.12 5.67 9.90
CA LEU A 234 -4.28 5.25 10.70
C LEU A 234 -5.34 6.36 10.75
N ARG A 235 -4.93 7.63 10.94
CA ARG A 235 -5.86 8.77 10.91
C ARG A 235 -6.65 8.86 9.61
N ILE A 236 -6.00 8.62 8.46
CA ILE A 236 -6.64 8.67 7.15
C ILE A 236 -7.52 7.45 6.94
N LEU A 237 -7.01 6.25 7.23
CA LEU A 237 -7.74 4.99 7.05
C LEU A 237 -9.03 4.93 7.91
N LEU A 238 -9.04 5.59 9.06
CA LEU A 238 -10.21 5.69 9.93
C LEU A 238 -11.29 6.66 9.40
N LYS A 239 -10.96 7.56 8.45
CA LYS A 239 -11.95 8.52 7.93
C LYS A 239 -13.01 7.79 7.10
N PRO A 240 -14.32 8.08 7.31
CA PRO A 240 -15.39 7.49 6.49
C PRO A 240 -15.20 7.72 4.97
N ALA A 241 -14.64 8.87 4.58
CA ALA A 241 -14.38 9.21 3.19
C ALA A 241 -13.34 8.27 2.52
N SER A 242 -12.48 7.63 3.31
CA SER A 242 -11.50 6.67 2.81
C SER A 242 -12.13 5.37 2.33
N ASN A 243 -13.35 5.07 2.80
CA ASN A 243 -14.12 3.87 2.45
C ASN A 243 -13.32 2.56 2.66
N VAL A 244 -12.65 2.48 3.82
CA VAL A 244 -11.81 1.34 4.21
C VAL A 244 -12.51 0.52 5.29
N LEU A 245 -12.62 -0.79 5.07
CA LEU A 245 -13.23 -1.74 6.01
C LEU A 245 -12.31 -2.06 7.18
N PHE A 246 -11.06 -2.39 6.85
CA PHE A 246 -10.00 -2.71 7.81
C PHE A 246 -8.63 -2.48 7.17
N ALA A 247 -7.60 -2.41 8.01
CA ALA A 247 -6.23 -2.24 7.57
C ALA A 247 -5.25 -3.04 8.43
N ASN A 248 -4.30 -3.70 7.79
CA ASN A 248 -3.28 -4.52 8.44
C ASN A 248 -1.90 -3.93 8.18
N PHE A 249 -1.19 -3.61 9.26
CA PHE A 249 0.18 -3.11 9.17
C PHE A 249 1.14 -4.24 8.81
N TRP A 250 2.00 -4.02 7.86
CA TRP A 250 3.08 -4.93 7.48
C TRP A 250 4.39 -4.54 8.16
N GLN A 251 4.82 -5.27 9.24
CA GLN A 251 4.09 -6.37 9.84
C GLN A 251 4.24 -6.40 11.37
N PHE A 252 3.52 -7.30 12.05
CA PHE A 252 3.52 -7.39 13.50
C PHE A 252 4.87 -7.81 14.08
N ALA A 253 5.42 -8.96 13.68
CA ALA A 253 6.65 -9.52 14.21
C ALA A 253 7.57 -10.01 13.09
N ASN A 254 8.74 -9.41 12.98
CA ASN A 254 9.75 -9.75 11.97
C ASN A 254 11.04 -9.00 12.27
N SER A 255 12.19 -9.59 11.97
CA SER A 255 13.48 -8.94 12.23
C SER A 255 13.72 -7.69 11.36
N TYR A 256 13.05 -7.58 10.21
CA TYR A 256 13.25 -6.48 9.26
C TYR A 256 12.11 -5.44 9.28
N TRP A 257 10.83 -5.89 9.19
CA TRP A 257 9.66 -5.01 9.10
C TRP A 257 8.85 -4.90 10.39
N GLY A 258 9.10 -5.81 11.35
CA GLY A 258 8.25 -5.99 12.51
C GLY A 258 8.16 -4.77 13.41
N MET A 259 6.96 -4.50 13.93
CA MET A 259 6.80 -3.61 15.06
C MET A 259 7.31 -4.23 16.37
N VAL A 260 7.53 -5.55 16.37
CA VAL A 260 8.29 -6.29 17.40
C VAL A 260 9.42 -7.02 16.69
N THR A 261 10.64 -6.83 17.16
CA THR A 261 11.86 -7.48 16.67
C THR A 261 12.49 -8.30 17.80
N GLY A 262 13.41 -9.22 17.43
CA GLY A 262 14.00 -10.15 18.40
C GLY A 262 13.04 -11.28 18.79
N PHE A 263 13.54 -12.53 18.73
CA PHE A 263 12.71 -13.71 18.95
C PHE A 263 13.33 -14.63 19.98
N THR A 264 12.56 -15.02 21.00
CA THR A 264 13.01 -15.89 22.09
C THR A 264 13.53 -17.24 21.62
N HIS A 265 12.93 -17.82 20.58
CA HIS A 265 13.42 -19.08 19.99
C HIS A 265 14.78 -18.97 19.29
N LEU A 266 15.23 -17.73 18.99
CA LEU A 266 16.57 -17.43 18.50
C LEU A 266 17.51 -16.95 19.63
N GLY A 267 17.10 -17.06 20.90
CA GLY A 267 17.88 -16.57 22.05
C GLY A 267 17.89 -15.04 22.19
N GLN A 268 16.99 -14.34 21.48
CA GLN A 268 16.89 -12.87 21.50
C GLN A 268 15.79 -12.42 22.43
N THR A 269 15.91 -11.20 22.97
CA THR A 269 14.85 -10.55 23.73
C THR A 269 13.93 -9.79 22.77
N PRO A 270 12.59 -10.02 22.82
CA PRO A 270 11.65 -9.24 22.02
C PRO A 270 11.69 -7.76 22.39
N VAL A 271 11.81 -6.90 21.37
CA VAL A 271 11.90 -5.45 21.51
C VAL A 271 10.74 -4.79 20.74
N LYS A 272 10.02 -3.91 21.41
CA LYS A 272 8.94 -3.11 20.84
C LYS A 272 9.55 -1.91 20.09
N GLN A 273 9.34 -1.85 18.79
CA GLN A 273 9.76 -0.76 17.94
C GLN A 273 8.77 0.41 17.97
N ALA A 274 9.16 1.55 17.40
CA ALA A 274 8.36 2.77 17.42
C ALA A 274 6.91 2.58 16.96
N ASN A 275 6.69 1.79 15.90
CA ASN A 275 5.35 1.48 15.38
C ASN A 275 4.46 0.73 16.37
N HIS A 276 5.00 -0.11 17.25
CA HIS A 276 4.22 -0.78 18.28
C HIS A 276 3.52 0.23 19.20
N TYR A 277 4.21 1.28 19.57
CA TYR A 277 3.67 2.30 20.49
C TYR A 277 2.57 3.14 19.82
N VAL A 278 2.59 3.31 18.51
CA VAL A 278 1.50 3.95 17.76
C VAL A 278 0.20 3.15 17.94
N PHE A 279 0.26 1.83 17.71
CA PHE A 279 -0.92 0.97 17.91
C PHE A 279 -1.37 0.97 19.37
N ALA A 280 -0.43 0.95 20.32
CA ALA A 280 -0.75 1.05 21.74
C ALA A 280 -1.50 2.36 22.08
N LEU A 281 -1.06 3.49 21.52
CA LEU A 281 -1.75 4.78 21.70
C LEU A 281 -3.13 4.78 21.05
N TYR A 282 -3.25 4.35 19.80
CA TYR A 282 -4.56 4.27 19.14
C TYR A 282 -5.51 3.32 19.88
N ASN A 283 -5.04 2.17 20.32
CA ASN A 283 -5.87 1.22 21.10
C ASN A 283 -6.34 1.83 22.42
N LYS A 284 -5.54 2.67 23.06
CA LYS A 284 -5.87 3.33 24.35
C LYS A 284 -6.72 4.58 24.19
N TYR A 285 -6.52 5.32 23.07
CA TYR A 285 -7.09 6.65 22.86
C TYR A 285 -7.99 6.74 21.61
N LEU A 286 -8.60 5.62 21.23
CA LEU A 286 -9.66 5.57 20.22
C LEU A 286 -10.93 5.03 20.84
N GLY A 287 -11.99 5.83 20.83
CA GLY A 287 -13.31 5.44 21.34
C GLY A 287 -14.19 4.80 20.26
N ALA A 288 -15.40 4.39 20.65
CA ALA A 288 -16.32 3.66 19.79
C ALA A 288 -16.83 4.44 18.57
N HIS A 289 -16.86 5.77 18.64
CA HIS A 289 -17.41 6.61 17.57
C HIS A 289 -16.46 7.76 17.22
N LEU A 290 -16.13 7.88 15.96
CA LEU A 290 -15.37 9.03 15.46
C LEU A 290 -16.17 10.33 15.62
N VAL A 291 -15.45 11.41 15.88
CA VAL A 291 -15.99 12.77 15.99
C VAL A 291 -15.28 13.64 14.94
N LYS A 292 -16.02 14.55 14.31
CA LYS A 292 -15.43 15.49 13.38
C LYS A 292 -14.37 16.32 14.12
N MET A 293 -13.19 16.40 13.52
CA MET A 293 -12.09 17.23 13.99
C MET A 293 -11.53 18.01 12.80
N ASP A 294 -11.43 19.30 12.98
CA ASP A 294 -10.75 20.20 12.05
C ASP A 294 -9.46 20.67 12.71
N THR A 295 -8.35 20.69 11.97
CA THR A 295 -7.05 21.16 12.43
C THR A 295 -6.63 22.39 11.66
N GLN A 296 -5.98 23.33 12.36
CA GLN A 296 -5.28 24.46 11.79
C GLN A 296 -3.93 24.57 12.45
N SER A 297 -2.88 24.46 11.68
CA SER A 297 -1.50 24.56 12.17
C SER A 297 -0.63 25.29 11.15
N THR A 298 0.54 25.74 11.58
CA THR A 298 1.53 26.26 10.63
C THR A 298 1.91 25.15 9.66
N PRO A 299 1.69 25.34 8.34
CA PRO A 299 1.97 24.29 7.39
C PRO A 299 3.47 24.06 7.24
N ILE A 300 3.82 22.80 6.94
CA ILE A 300 5.18 22.43 6.50
C ILE A 300 5.23 22.64 4.99
N ASP A 301 6.17 23.48 4.56
CA ASP A 301 6.34 23.84 3.16
C ASP A 301 7.33 22.88 2.47
N PHE A 302 6.92 22.33 1.34
CA PHE A 302 7.73 21.45 0.50
C PHE A 302 8.16 22.12 -0.81
N SER A 303 8.03 23.43 -0.94
CA SER A 303 8.37 24.17 -2.17
C SER A 303 9.81 23.96 -2.64
N GLY A 304 10.74 23.64 -1.74
CA GLY A 304 12.12 23.24 -2.03
C GLY A 304 12.29 21.84 -2.64
N GLY A 305 11.18 21.10 -2.80
CA GLY A 305 11.18 19.72 -3.28
C GLY A 305 11.51 18.72 -2.18
N LEU A 306 11.02 17.49 -2.35
CA LEU A 306 11.29 16.39 -1.42
C LEU A 306 12.53 15.59 -1.79
N GLY A 307 13.09 15.82 -3.00
CA GLY A 307 14.16 14.98 -3.55
C GLY A 307 13.75 13.51 -3.79
N ILE A 308 12.56 13.14 -3.32
CA ILE A 308 11.88 11.88 -3.55
C ILE A 308 10.57 12.26 -4.22
N SER A 309 10.17 11.54 -5.26
CA SER A 309 8.90 11.79 -5.89
C SER A 309 7.76 11.50 -4.90
N PRO A 310 7.10 12.52 -4.33
CA PRO A 310 5.76 12.27 -3.83
C PRO A 310 4.93 12.00 -5.07
N ARG A 311 4.34 10.84 -5.16
CA ARG A 311 3.38 10.62 -6.22
C ARG A 311 2.24 11.61 -6.00
N ILE A 312 2.15 12.61 -6.86
CA ILE A 312 0.99 13.49 -7.13
C ILE A 312 0.21 14.08 -5.92
N GLY A 313 0.10 13.37 -4.78
CA GLY A 313 -0.79 13.74 -3.67
C GLY A 313 -0.43 15.04 -2.92
N VAL A 314 0.85 15.44 -2.94
CA VAL A 314 1.31 16.69 -2.30
C VAL A 314 1.24 17.89 -3.25
N ALA A 315 0.95 17.66 -4.53
CA ALA A 315 0.82 18.76 -5.49
C ALA A 315 -0.53 19.44 -5.33
N THR A 316 -0.54 20.66 -4.83
CA THR A 316 -1.76 21.47 -4.69
C THR A 316 -2.25 22.00 -6.02
N THR A 317 -1.35 22.26 -6.97
CA THR A 317 -1.69 22.70 -8.32
C THR A 317 -0.75 22.09 -9.34
N LYS A 318 -1.29 21.60 -10.44
CA LYS A 318 -0.54 21.29 -11.67
C LYS A 318 -0.73 22.45 -12.62
N SER A 319 0.37 22.94 -13.20
CA SER A 319 0.27 23.83 -14.36
C SER A 319 -0.21 23.04 -15.58
N ASP A 320 -0.68 23.75 -16.58
CA ASP A 320 -0.91 23.16 -17.89
C ASP A 320 0.38 22.48 -18.37
N PRO A 321 0.27 21.25 -18.92
CA PRO A 321 1.42 20.52 -19.40
C PRO A 321 2.15 21.28 -20.51
N VAL A 322 3.47 21.35 -20.43
CA VAL A 322 4.31 21.92 -21.48
C VAL A 322 4.92 20.78 -22.28
N THR A 323 4.61 20.72 -23.57
CA THR A 323 5.17 19.70 -24.47
C THR A 323 6.68 19.87 -24.56
N VAL A 324 7.41 18.78 -24.32
CA VAL A 324 8.84 18.71 -24.55
C VAL A 324 9.05 18.37 -26.04
N PRO A 325 9.67 19.24 -26.82
CA PRO A 325 9.86 19.00 -28.25
C PRO A 325 10.91 17.91 -28.44
N VAL A 326 10.50 16.80 -29.04
CA VAL A 326 11.39 15.70 -29.46
C VAL A 326 11.01 15.26 -30.86
N PRO A 327 12.00 14.84 -31.70
CA PRO A 327 11.71 14.31 -33.03
C PRO A 327 10.71 13.12 -32.94
N PRO A 328 9.74 12.99 -33.86
CA PRO A 328 8.68 12.01 -33.78
C PRO A 328 9.14 10.56 -33.99
N ASP A 329 10.30 10.36 -34.62
CA ASP A 329 10.81 9.02 -34.93
C ASP A 329 11.37 8.34 -33.68
N TRP A 330 11.05 7.08 -33.55
CA TRP A 330 11.64 6.22 -32.51
C TRP A 330 13.07 5.84 -32.87
N SER A 331 13.97 5.82 -31.86
CA SER A 331 15.24 5.12 -31.94
C SER A 331 14.98 3.64 -31.69
N ARG A 332 15.50 2.76 -32.54
CA ARG A 332 15.32 1.30 -32.42
C ARG A 332 16.57 0.64 -31.85
N ARG A 333 16.35 -0.35 -31.03
CA ARG A 333 17.42 -1.20 -30.52
C ARG A 333 17.37 -2.55 -31.24
N LEU A 334 18.54 -3.03 -31.68
CA LEU A 334 18.64 -4.29 -32.39
C LEU A 334 18.07 -5.44 -31.55
N PHE A 335 17.22 -6.25 -32.15
CA PHE A 335 16.48 -7.30 -31.50
C PHE A 335 16.66 -8.62 -32.23
N ILE A 336 17.08 -9.66 -31.48
CA ILE A 336 17.43 -10.97 -32.04
C ILE A 336 16.27 -11.96 -32.09
N ASP A 337 15.16 -11.66 -31.43
CA ASP A 337 14.06 -12.60 -31.12
C ASP A 337 12.80 -12.37 -31.94
N GLY A 338 12.90 -11.63 -33.03
CA GLY A 338 11.79 -11.31 -33.88
C GLY A 338 12.18 -10.36 -34.99
N SER A 339 11.20 -9.73 -35.60
CA SER A 339 11.41 -8.67 -36.57
C SER A 339 10.90 -7.34 -36.07
N GLN A 340 11.58 -6.26 -36.45
CA GLN A 340 11.15 -4.89 -36.19
C GLN A 340 11.04 -4.13 -37.50
N SER A 341 10.01 -3.33 -37.60
CA SER A 341 9.86 -2.36 -38.68
C SER A 341 9.40 -1.01 -38.13
N GLN A 342 9.62 0.05 -38.88
CA GLN A 342 9.09 1.38 -38.57
C GLN A 342 8.52 2.01 -39.84
N ALA A 343 7.27 2.44 -39.73
CA ALA A 343 6.60 3.18 -40.80
C ALA A 343 5.65 4.20 -40.18
N ASN A 344 5.57 5.40 -40.72
CA ASN A 344 4.66 6.46 -40.25
C ASN A 344 4.73 6.70 -38.73
N ASN A 345 5.94 6.73 -38.17
CA ASN A 345 6.21 6.90 -36.74
C ASN A 345 5.67 5.79 -35.83
N VAL A 346 5.32 4.64 -36.40
CA VAL A 346 4.93 3.44 -35.67
C VAL A 346 6.05 2.42 -35.71
N VAL A 347 6.49 1.96 -34.56
CA VAL A 347 7.40 0.81 -34.44
C VAL A 347 6.56 -0.43 -34.23
N THR A 348 6.71 -1.39 -35.13
CA THR A 348 6.08 -2.72 -35.05
C THR A 348 7.12 -3.74 -34.65
N VAL A 349 6.83 -4.51 -33.61
CA VAL A 349 7.65 -5.63 -33.14
C VAL A 349 6.84 -6.91 -33.30
N ASN A 350 7.34 -7.84 -34.09
CA ASN A 350 6.76 -9.17 -34.25
C ASN A 350 7.60 -10.19 -33.51
N PHE A 351 7.03 -10.77 -32.46
CA PHE A 351 7.66 -11.77 -31.60
C PHE A 351 7.44 -13.16 -32.20
N ASN A 352 8.47 -13.76 -32.77
CA ASN A 352 8.38 -15.06 -33.45
C ASN A 352 9.49 -16.04 -33.05
N LYS A 353 10.24 -15.74 -32.01
CA LYS A 353 11.30 -16.61 -31.46
C LYS A 353 11.13 -16.84 -29.97
N ASN A 354 11.58 -18.01 -29.53
CA ASN A 354 11.43 -18.52 -28.17
C ASN A 354 12.46 -17.90 -27.20
N THR A 355 12.26 -16.66 -26.76
CA THR A 355 13.08 -16.06 -25.73
C THR A 355 12.25 -15.43 -24.63
N ASP A 356 12.74 -15.52 -23.41
CA ASP A 356 12.17 -14.90 -22.23
C ASP A 356 13.20 -13.93 -21.63
N VAL A 357 13.16 -12.66 -22.07
CA VAL A 357 14.08 -11.62 -21.61
C VAL A 357 13.36 -10.30 -21.34
N ASN A 358 13.86 -9.54 -20.38
CA ASN A 358 13.54 -8.12 -20.27
C ASN A 358 14.26 -7.35 -21.36
N TYR A 359 13.51 -6.66 -22.20
CA TYR A 359 14.10 -5.94 -23.32
C TYR A 359 13.27 -4.74 -23.73
N TYR A 360 13.93 -3.63 -24.12
CA TYR A 360 13.24 -2.54 -24.79
C TYR A 360 13.61 -2.50 -26.28
N HIS A 361 12.59 -2.41 -27.11
CA HIS A 361 12.70 -2.55 -28.56
C HIS A 361 12.91 -1.22 -29.25
N ALA A 362 12.33 -0.18 -28.69
CA ALA A 362 12.44 1.19 -29.15
C ALA A 362 12.52 2.12 -27.94
N TYR A 363 13.13 3.27 -28.15
CA TYR A 363 13.26 4.29 -27.13
C TYR A 363 13.28 5.69 -27.73
N LYS A 364 13.06 6.67 -26.85
CA LYS A 364 13.23 8.08 -27.15
C LYS A 364 13.93 8.75 -26.00
N GLU A 365 15.11 9.31 -26.25
CA GLU A 365 15.78 10.16 -25.26
C GLU A 365 15.26 11.59 -25.33
N PHE A 366 15.18 12.24 -24.20
CA PHE A 366 14.85 13.65 -24.06
C PHE A 366 15.64 14.27 -22.91
N ASP A 367 15.94 15.55 -23.05
CA ASP A 367 16.58 16.32 -21.99
C ASP A 367 15.59 16.50 -20.85
N ALA A 368 16.06 16.26 -19.64
CA ALA A 368 15.23 16.32 -18.46
C ALA A 368 15.86 17.23 -17.39
N GLU A 369 15.01 17.98 -16.71
CA GLU A 369 15.41 18.84 -15.60
C GLU A 369 15.36 18.06 -14.27
N PRO A 370 16.22 18.38 -13.32
CA PRO A 370 16.16 17.81 -11.97
C PRO A 370 14.81 18.05 -11.27
N ASN A 371 14.41 17.11 -10.41
CA ASN A 371 13.23 17.21 -9.55
C ASN A 371 11.93 17.58 -10.28
N THR A 372 11.83 17.25 -11.57
CA THR A 372 10.75 17.69 -12.46
C THR A 372 9.83 16.53 -12.81
N LEU A 373 8.53 16.76 -12.73
CA LEU A 373 7.53 15.77 -13.15
C LEU A 373 7.37 15.78 -14.66
N TYR A 374 7.50 14.61 -15.25
CA TYR A 374 7.19 14.37 -16.67
C TYR A 374 6.02 13.40 -16.78
N ARG A 375 5.11 13.70 -17.71
CA ARG A 375 4.10 12.77 -18.21
C ARG A 375 4.53 12.30 -19.59
N VAL A 376 4.57 11.01 -19.75
CA VAL A 376 4.90 10.37 -21.03
C VAL A 376 3.73 9.52 -21.45
N SER A 377 3.23 9.74 -22.65
CA SER A 377 2.08 9.02 -23.19
C SER A 377 2.44 8.42 -24.54
N VAL A 378 2.01 7.18 -24.79
CA VAL A 378 2.25 6.46 -26.05
C VAL A 378 0.98 5.72 -26.44
N ASN A 379 0.60 5.79 -27.72
CA ASN A 379 -0.39 4.89 -28.27
C ASN A 379 0.23 3.51 -28.51
N VAL A 380 -0.31 2.48 -27.88
CA VAL A 380 0.15 1.09 -28.00
C VAL A 380 -0.99 0.22 -28.50
N ARG A 381 -0.70 -0.66 -29.45
CA ARG A 381 -1.63 -1.70 -29.94
C ARG A 381 -0.95 -3.05 -29.82
N THR A 382 -1.71 -4.08 -29.45
CA THR A 382 -1.19 -5.46 -29.41
C THR A 382 -2.10 -6.39 -30.17
N THR A 383 -1.51 -7.43 -30.76
CA THR A 383 -2.25 -8.49 -31.46
C THR A 383 -1.70 -9.84 -30.98
N ASP A 384 -2.56 -10.60 -30.33
CA ASP A 384 -2.33 -11.98 -29.86
C ASP A 384 -1.04 -12.14 -29.03
N ILE A 385 -0.74 -11.17 -28.15
CA ILE A 385 0.39 -11.25 -27.23
C ILE A 385 0.15 -12.36 -26.21
N LYS A 386 1.00 -13.36 -26.21
CA LYS A 386 1.04 -14.49 -25.28
C LYS A 386 2.45 -14.64 -24.70
N GLY A 387 2.55 -15.14 -23.48
CA GLY A 387 3.82 -15.42 -22.81
C GLY A 387 4.65 -14.16 -22.50
N GLY A 388 4.04 -13.11 -21.98
CA GLY A 388 4.73 -11.88 -21.60
C GLY A 388 3.84 -10.66 -21.62
N LYS A 389 4.40 -9.53 -21.23
CA LYS A 389 3.70 -8.25 -21.12
C LYS A 389 4.43 -7.19 -21.93
N ILE A 390 3.68 -6.41 -22.68
CA ILE A 390 4.18 -5.30 -23.52
C ILE A 390 3.70 -3.98 -22.96
N GLY A 391 4.58 -3.00 -22.87
CA GLY A 391 4.22 -1.69 -22.37
C GLY A 391 5.27 -0.63 -22.60
N ILE A 392 5.13 0.46 -21.88
CA ILE A 392 6.10 1.56 -21.85
C ILE A 392 6.61 1.77 -20.43
N ALA A 393 7.79 2.32 -20.35
CA ALA A 393 8.34 2.82 -19.10
C ALA A 393 9.18 4.07 -19.36
N VAL A 394 9.50 4.78 -18.29
CA VAL A 394 10.48 5.87 -18.30
C VAL A 394 11.69 5.42 -17.51
N GLU A 395 12.88 5.67 -18.04
CA GLU A 395 14.16 5.29 -17.45
C GLU A 395 15.10 6.50 -17.45
N ASP A 396 15.91 6.68 -16.39
CA ASP A 396 17.04 7.59 -16.46
C ASP A 396 18.02 7.08 -17.53
N SER A 397 18.60 7.97 -18.33
CA SER A 397 19.52 7.57 -19.40
C SER A 397 20.76 6.82 -18.88
N ARG A 398 21.09 6.96 -17.61
CA ARG A 398 22.16 6.25 -16.92
C ARG A 398 21.75 4.84 -16.46
N GLY A 399 20.44 4.57 -16.38
CA GLY A 399 19.85 3.28 -16.02
C GLY A 399 18.92 3.34 -14.81
N TRP A 400 18.26 2.24 -14.53
CA TRP A 400 17.25 2.09 -13.45
C TRP A 400 17.79 2.38 -12.04
N LYS A 401 19.08 2.19 -11.82
CA LYS A 401 19.73 2.40 -10.52
C LYS A 401 19.73 3.86 -10.09
N GLU A 402 19.65 4.76 -11.06
CA GLU A 402 19.65 6.20 -10.83
C GLU A 402 18.25 6.75 -10.55
N MET A 403 17.24 5.90 -10.46
CA MET A 403 15.86 6.31 -10.23
C MET A 403 15.44 6.12 -8.78
N HIS A 404 14.63 7.03 -8.24
CA HIS A 404 14.06 6.89 -6.89
C HIS A 404 13.09 5.72 -6.80
N ASP A 405 12.30 5.53 -7.85
CA ASP A 405 11.26 4.53 -7.95
C ASP A 405 11.09 4.12 -9.41
N GLN A 406 10.69 2.89 -9.63
CA GLN A 406 10.24 2.52 -10.96
C GLN A 406 8.81 3.04 -11.14
N PRO A 407 8.55 3.88 -12.14
CA PRO A 407 7.19 4.30 -12.42
C PRO A 407 6.33 3.05 -12.69
N ALA A 408 5.07 3.09 -12.25
CA ALA A 408 4.15 2.00 -12.50
C ALA A 408 4.11 1.70 -14.00
N ASN A 409 4.64 0.55 -14.38
CA ASN A 409 4.65 0.12 -15.76
C ASN A 409 3.26 -0.41 -16.11
N ILE A 410 2.70 0.12 -17.18
CA ILE A 410 1.42 -0.35 -17.71
C ILE A 410 1.74 -1.33 -18.80
N PHE A 411 1.29 -2.57 -18.63
CA PHE A 411 1.55 -3.64 -19.57
C PHE A 411 0.26 -4.19 -20.16
N LEU A 412 0.30 -4.41 -21.46
CA LEU A 412 -0.78 -4.99 -22.25
C LEU A 412 -0.45 -6.44 -22.61
N THR A 413 -1.47 -7.29 -22.62
CA THR A 413 -1.42 -8.70 -23.06
C THR A 413 -2.57 -8.96 -24.04
N GLY A 414 -2.53 -10.07 -24.75
CA GLY A 414 -3.60 -10.45 -25.69
C GLY A 414 -3.69 -9.49 -26.89
N THR A 415 -4.90 -9.21 -27.32
CA THR A 415 -5.21 -8.28 -28.42
C THR A 415 -5.89 -7.04 -27.85
N THR A 416 -5.24 -5.88 -28.01
CA THR A 416 -5.79 -4.59 -27.60
C THR A 416 -5.81 -3.61 -28.77
N PRO A 417 -6.87 -2.82 -28.95
CA PRO A 417 -6.87 -1.74 -29.93
C PRO A 417 -5.84 -0.68 -29.56
N TRP A 418 -5.65 0.32 -30.40
CA TRP A 418 -4.84 1.49 -30.07
C TRP A 418 -5.30 2.06 -28.72
N THR A 419 -4.43 1.96 -27.72
CA THR A 419 -4.67 2.36 -26.35
C THR A 419 -3.62 3.35 -25.93
N LEU A 420 -4.04 4.51 -25.42
CA LEU A 420 -3.13 5.52 -24.87
C LEU A 420 -2.64 5.03 -23.50
N VAL A 421 -1.36 4.76 -23.41
CA VAL A 421 -0.66 4.38 -22.19
C VAL A 421 0.12 5.58 -21.67
N THR A 422 -0.07 5.93 -20.42
CA THR A 422 0.54 7.13 -19.80
C THR A 422 1.30 6.75 -18.54
N VAL A 423 2.51 7.26 -18.41
CA VAL A 423 3.38 7.11 -17.23
C VAL A 423 3.79 8.50 -16.75
N GLU A 424 3.65 8.77 -15.48
CA GLU A 424 4.21 9.98 -14.84
C GLU A 424 5.41 9.58 -13.97
N TYR A 425 6.48 10.36 -14.07
CA TYR A 425 7.69 10.17 -13.26
C TYR A 425 8.34 11.51 -12.93
N ARG A 426 8.74 11.66 -11.66
CA ARG A 426 9.55 12.79 -11.22
C ARG A 426 11.02 12.40 -11.28
N THR A 427 11.81 13.21 -11.97
CA THR A 427 13.25 13.00 -12.12
C THR A 427 14.00 13.18 -10.80
N VAL A 428 15.14 12.52 -10.69
CA VAL A 428 16.07 12.68 -9.56
C VAL A 428 16.75 14.07 -9.57
N ALA A 429 17.35 14.44 -8.44
CA ALA A 429 17.95 15.76 -8.24
C ALA A 429 19.13 16.07 -9.18
N ASP A 430 19.73 15.07 -9.78
CA ASP A 430 20.86 15.18 -10.71
C ASP A 430 20.54 14.69 -12.12
N ALA A 431 19.26 14.48 -12.44
CA ALA A 431 18.81 14.06 -13.76
C ALA A 431 19.19 15.07 -14.84
N LYS A 432 19.62 14.56 -15.99
CA LYS A 432 19.93 15.35 -17.17
C LYS A 432 19.19 14.87 -18.42
N LYS A 433 19.02 13.55 -18.51
CA LYS A 433 18.34 12.90 -19.64
C LYS A 433 17.53 11.71 -19.17
N MET A 434 16.36 11.57 -19.75
CA MET A 434 15.47 10.42 -19.55
C MET A 434 15.24 9.70 -20.87
N ARG A 435 14.79 8.45 -20.77
CA ARG A 435 14.33 7.64 -21.91
C ARG A 435 12.88 7.23 -21.71
N LEU A 436 12.05 7.51 -22.69
CA LEU A 436 10.84 6.74 -22.91
C LEU A 436 11.24 5.43 -23.58
N ILE A 437 10.86 4.29 -23.05
CA ILE A 437 11.18 2.97 -23.59
C ILE A 437 9.93 2.17 -23.87
N ALA A 438 9.89 1.56 -25.06
CA ALA A 438 8.92 0.53 -25.45
C ALA A 438 9.52 -0.84 -25.12
N ARG A 439 8.90 -1.57 -24.20
CA ARG A 439 9.55 -2.75 -23.60
C ARG A 439 8.63 -3.94 -23.44
N ARG A 440 9.25 -5.09 -23.30
CA ARG A 440 8.63 -6.30 -22.74
C ARG A 440 9.31 -6.67 -21.42
N ILE A 441 8.57 -7.37 -20.57
CA ILE A 441 9.09 -8.00 -19.35
C ILE A 441 9.16 -9.50 -19.54
N SER A 442 10.23 -10.11 -19.01
CA SER A 442 10.33 -11.56 -18.84
C SER A 442 9.40 -12.04 -17.71
N GLY A 443 9.04 -13.29 -17.73
CA GLY A 443 8.36 -13.90 -16.59
C GLY A 443 7.53 -15.14 -16.86
N GLU A 444 7.24 -15.52 -18.11
CA GLU A 444 6.35 -16.66 -18.35
C GLU A 444 6.68 -17.47 -19.61
N GLY A 445 7.94 -17.47 -19.97
CA GLY A 445 8.36 -18.17 -21.17
C GLY A 445 8.34 -17.28 -22.41
N SER A 446 8.26 -17.93 -23.57
CA SER A 446 8.40 -17.24 -24.86
C SER A 446 7.24 -16.34 -25.15
N ILE A 447 7.54 -15.08 -25.45
CA ILE A 447 6.55 -14.14 -25.95
C ILE A 447 6.27 -14.39 -27.45
N SER A 448 5.00 -14.34 -27.84
CA SER A 448 4.55 -14.36 -29.24
C SER A 448 3.54 -13.26 -29.50
N GLY A 449 3.30 -12.91 -30.77
CA GLY A 449 2.34 -11.91 -31.18
C GLY A 449 3.00 -10.63 -31.70
N ILE A 450 2.23 -9.58 -31.88
CA ILE A 450 2.67 -8.30 -32.44
C ILE A 450 2.37 -7.18 -31.47
N ALA A 451 3.36 -6.31 -31.25
CA ALA A 451 3.20 -5.05 -30.54
C ALA A 451 3.55 -3.87 -31.44
N GLU A 452 2.73 -2.83 -31.37
CA GLU A 452 2.92 -1.61 -32.14
C GLU A 452 2.93 -0.41 -31.17
N PHE A 453 3.96 0.43 -31.34
CA PHE A 453 4.15 1.66 -30.57
C PHE A 453 4.05 2.83 -31.53
N GLY A 454 2.99 3.62 -31.40
CA GLY A 454 2.66 4.71 -32.29
C GLY A 454 3.12 6.08 -31.78
N ALA A 455 2.28 7.07 -32.02
CA ALA A 455 2.54 8.43 -31.58
C ALA A 455 2.75 8.50 -30.07
N PHE A 456 3.69 9.33 -29.65
CA PHE A 456 3.96 9.61 -28.25
C PHE A 456 3.98 11.11 -27.97
N SER A 457 3.75 11.47 -26.71
CA SER A 457 3.98 12.82 -26.19
C SER A 457 4.81 12.75 -24.91
N ILE A 458 5.64 13.75 -24.71
CA ILE A 458 6.39 13.99 -23.47
C ILE A 458 6.04 15.38 -23.00
N GLU A 459 5.54 15.47 -21.80
CA GLU A 459 5.05 16.72 -21.22
C GLU A 459 5.75 16.98 -19.90
N LYS A 460 6.26 18.19 -19.72
CA LYS A 460 6.72 18.70 -18.44
C LYS A 460 5.54 19.25 -17.67
N ILE A 461 5.38 18.79 -16.45
CA ILE A 461 4.32 19.25 -15.54
C ILE A 461 4.97 20.01 -14.40
N THR A 462 4.70 21.28 -14.29
CA THR A 462 5.08 22.04 -13.12
C THR A 462 4.09 21.71 -11.99
N GLN A 463 4.60 21.15 -10.93
CA GLN A 463 3.85 20.95 -9.69
C GLN A 463 4.35 21.95 -8.68
N ASN A 464 3.47 22.77 -8.16
CA ASN A 464 3.73 23.44 -6.90
C ASN A 464 3.47 22.40 -5.81
N LEU A 465 4.53 21.93 -5.18
CA LEU A 465 4.40 21.09 -4.01
C LEU A 465 3.68 21.92 -2.94
N GLY A 466 2.61 21.35 -2.42
CA GLY A 466 1.81 22.00 -1.40
C GLY A 466 2.46 21.96 -0.04
N THR A 467 1.69 22.31 0.91
CA THR A 467 2.02 22.22 2.33
C THR A 467 1.21 21.09 2.95
N VAL A 468 1.73 20.49 4.01
CA VAL A 468 0.92 19.65 4.90
C VAL A 468 0.80 20.32 6.25
N GLU A 469 -0.30 20.10 6.94
CA GLU A 469 -0.48 20.55 8.32
C GLU A 469 0.58 19.97 9.22
N SER A 470 1.23 20.81 10.02
CA SER A 470 2.25 20.35 10.98
C SER A 470 1.65 19.60 12.18
N VAL A 471 0.39 19.87 12.50
CA VAL A 471 -0.35 19.14 13.53
C VAL A 471 -1.65 18.62 12.91
N VAL A 472 -1.85 17.32 13.01
CA VAL A 472 -3.08 16.64 12.57
C VAL A 472 -3.58 15.73 13.68
N GLY A 473 -4.82 15.24 13.57
CA GLY A 473 -5.31 14.35 14.62
C GLY A 473 -6.59 13.60 14.27
N THR A 474 -6.95 12.72 15.20
CA THR A 474 -8.21 11.96 15.21
C THR A 474 -8.93 12.23 16.52
N ALA A 475 -10.23 12.46 16.47
CA ALA A 475 -11.08 12.57 17.65
C ALA A 475 -12.14 11.47 17.65
N SER A 476 -12.43 10.93 18.82
CA SER A 476 -13.46 9.91 19.02
C SER A 476 -14.07 10.01 20.42
N LYS A 477 -15.21 9.38 20.61
CA LYS A 477 -15.90 9.33 21.92
C LYS A 477 -16.21 7.90 22.34
N SER A 478 -16.33 7.66 23.64
CA SER A 478 -16.83 6.39 24.19
C SER A 478 -18.25 6.10 23.70
N ALA A 479 -18.67 4.83 23.80
CA ALA A 479 -20.00 4.40 23.38
C ALA A 479 -21.13 5.15 24.14
N ASP A 480 -20.91 5.48 25.42
CA ASP A 480 -21.86 6.24 26.25
C ASP A 480 -21.69 7.77 26.11
N GLY A 481 -20.73 8.26 25.31
CA GLY A 481 -20.47 9.66 25.06
C GLY A 481 -19.87 10.45 26.23
N LYS A 482 -19.49 9.78 27.32
CA LYS A 482 -18.94 10.45 28.53
C LYS A 482 -17.46 10.77 28.43
N GLU A 483 -16.75 10.10 27.54
CA GLU A 483 -15.32 10.30 27.35
C GLU A 483 -15.03 10.75 25.91
N LEU A 484 -14.09 11.66 25.77
CA LEU A 484 -13.55 12.12 24.49
C LEU A 484 -12.08 11.71 24.44
N TYR A 485 -11.70 11.13 23.32
CA TYR A 485 -10.36 10.68 23.05
C TYR A 485 -9.79 11.44 21.85
N LEU A 486 -8.53 11.80 21.94
CA LEU A 486 -7.80 12.47 20.87
C LEU A 486 -6.47 11.76 20.64
N VAL A 487 -6.10 11.57 19.39
CA VAL A 487 -4.75 11.21 18.99
C VAL A 487 -4.24 12.34 18.09
N LEU A 488 -3.25 13.09 18.57
CA LEU A 488 -2.64 14.22 17.88
C LEU A 488 -1.24 13.85 17.41
N ILE A 489 -0.88 14.28 16.21
CA ILE A 489 0.41 14.02 15.59
C ILE A 489 1.08 15.36 15.33
N ASN A 490 2.21 15.61 15.96
CA ASN A 490 3.08 16.74 15.64
C ASN A 490 4.13 16.30 14.62
N LYS A 491 3.93 16.70 13.37
CA LYS A 491 4.83 16.44 12.24
C LYS A 491 6.02 17.41 12.18
N ASN A 492 6.04 18.46 13.00
CA ASN A 492 7.22 19.31 13.09
C ASN A 492 8.35 18.49 13.71
N LEU A 493 9.38 18.24 12.92
CA LEU A 493 10.45 17.32 13.30
C LEU A 493 11.40 17.90 14.35
N ASN A 494 11.43 19.22 14.50
CA ASN A 494 12.45 19.90 15.30
C ASN A 494 11.86 20.69 16.47
N ASN A 495 10.61 21.12 16.40
CA ASN A 495 10.05 22.04 17.39
C ASN A 495 8.77 21.50 18.03
N PRO A 496 8.60 21.69 19.33
CA PRO A 496 7.32 21.49 19.99
C PRO A 496 6.29 22.51 19.48
N VAL A 497 5.02 22.15 19.54
CA VAL A 497 3.91 23.03 19.10
C VAL A 497 2.92 23.24 20.24
N ASP A 498 2.71 24.49 20.61
CA ASP A 498 1.64 24.86 21.52
C ASP A 498 0.30 24.75 20.80
N THR A 499 -0.59 23.92 21.33
CA THR A 499 -1.83 23.52 20.69
C THR A 499 -3.01 23.88 21.60
N SER A 500 -4.02 24.56 21.00
CA SER A 500 -5.28 24.86 21.65
C SER A 500 -6.40 24.01 21.01
N ILE A 501 -7.08 23.23 21.81
CA ILE A 501 -8.14 22.31 21.36
C ILE A 501 -9.47 22.87 21.82
N GLN A 502 -10.30 23.30 20.87
CA GLN A 502 -11.66 23.76 21.15
C GLN A 502 -12.63 22.56 21.16
N ILE A 503 -13.41 22.43 22.23
CA ILE A 503 -14.30 21.29 22.45
C ILE A 503 -15.67 21.78 22.86
N ASN A 504 -16.70 21.26 22.20
CA ASN A 504 -18.07 21.53 22.61
C ASN A 504 -18.44 20.73 23.87
N GLY A 505 -18.51 21.40 25.00
CA GLY A 505 -18.86 20.80 26.29
C GLY A 505 -17.89 21.12 27.41
N ASN A 506 -18.24 20.70 28.62
CA ASN A 506 -17.41 20.87 29.81
C ASN A 506 -16.73 19.55 30.13
N PHE A 507 -15.42 19.50 29.95
CA PHE A 507 -14.58 18.32 30.16
C PHE A 507 -13.50 18.61 31.21
N ARG A 508 -12.99 17.55 31.81
CA ARG A 508 -11.77 17.55 32.64
C ARG A 508 -10.72 16.64 32.02
N SER A 509 -9.45 16.91 32.24
CA SER A 509 -8.39 15.98 31.87
C SER A 509 -8.44 14.75 32.74
N VAL A 510 -8.19 13.60 32.11
CA VAL A 510 -8.00 12.32 32.81
C VAL A 510 -6.57 11.84 32.58
N LEU A 511 -6.08 11.89 31.34
CA LEU A 511 -4.76 11.37 30.96
C LEU A 511 -4.30 12.00 29.67
N ALA A 512 -3.00 12.30 29.59
CA ALA A 512 -2.32 12.60 28.35
C ALA A 512 -0.95 11.92 28.33
N GLU A 513 -0.61 11.30 27.23
CA GLU A 513 0.67 10.61 27.04
C GLU A 513 1.18 10.87 25.62
N SER A 514 2.49 10.89 25.47
CA SER A 514 3.11 11.16 24.17
C SER A 514 4.21 10.16 23.86
N LEU A 515 4.16 9.61 22.66
CA LEU A 515 5.26 8.86 22.03
C LEU A 515 6.30 9.88 21.58
N ILE A 516 7.50 9.73 22.07
CA ILE A 516 8.65 10.62 21.79
C ILE A 516 9.92 9.81 21.54
N GLY A 517 10.91 10.47 20.97
CA GLY A 517 12.30 10.03 20.89
C GLY A 517 13.24 11.22 21.01
N SER A 518 14.52 10.98 21.15
CA SER A 518 15.55 12.03 21.19
C SER A 518 15.76 12.71 19.82
N SER A 519 15.36 12.05 18.74
CA SER A 519 15.36 12.58 17.37
C SER A 519 14.30 11.85 16.52
N PRO A 520 13.93 12.40 15.34
CA PRO A 520 13.07 11.71 14.40
C PRO A 520 13.58 10.34 13.94
N LEU A 521 14.91 10.12 13.99
CA LEU A 521 15.56 8.87 13.60
C LEU A 521 15.78 7.89 14.76
N SER A 522 15.30 8.21 15.97
CA SER A 522 15.40 7.30 17.13
C SER A 522 14.71 5.97 16.85
N THR A 523 15.35 4.88 17.28
CA THR A 523 14.88 3.49 17.18
C THR A 523 15.03 2.78 18.52
N ASN A 524 14.33 1.67 18.72
CA ASN A 524 14.52 0.74 19.84
C ASN A 524 15.18 -0.55 19.34
N LEU A 525 16.29 -0.43 18.63
CA LEU A 525 17.04 -1.59 18.18
C LEU A 525 17.72 -2.30 19.33
N GLU A 526 17.78 -3.64 19.25
CA GLU A 526 18.33 -4.48 20.32
C GLU A 526 19.76 -4.11 20.72
N ALA A 527 20.59 -3.73 19.75
CA ALA A 527 21.97 -3.33 19.99
C ALA A 527 22.12 -2.12 20.92
N GLU A 528 21.12 -1.27 20.98
CA GLU A 528 21.15 -0.03 21.77
C GLU A 528 20.59 -0.21 23.18
N LYS A 529 19.79 -1.23 23.42
CA LYS A 529 19.19 -1.65 24.70
C LYS A 529 18.60 -0.52 25.56
N THR A 530 18.15 0.56 24.94
CA THR A 530 17.62 1.72 25.61
C THR A 530 16.28 2.11 25.01
N ASP A 531 15.37 2.60 25.84
CA ASP A 531 14.08 3.12 25.44
C ASP A 531 14.21 4.49 24.77
N HIS A 532 14.88 4.54 23.62
CA HIS A 532 15.05 5.78 22.87
C HIS A 532 13.72 6.31 22.32
N VAL A 533 12.81 5.40 21.99
CA VAL A 533 11.43 5.71 21.63
C VAL A 533 10.52 5.12 22.69
N LYS A 534 9.75 5.97 23.36
CA LYS A 534 8.90 5.58 24.49
C LYS A 534 7.68 6.47 24.64
N ILE A 535 6.68 5.97 25.33
CA ILE A 535 5.54 6.76 25.79
C ILE A 535 5.88 7.38 27.13
N ILE A 536 5.66 8.68 27.25
CA ILE A 536 5.80 9.43 28.51
C ILE A 536 4.47 10.10 28.88
N PRO A 537 4.19 10.29 30.17
CA PRO A 537 3.10 11.17 30.60
C PRO A 537 3.32 12.58 30.09
N LEU A 538 2.24 13.26 29.69
CA LEU A 538 2.27 14.65 29.24
C LEU A 538 1.35 15.50 30.09
N LEU A 539 1.83 16.67 30.49
CA LEU A 539 1.05 17.60 31.28
C LEU A 539 0.14 18.44 30.37
N ILE A 540 -1.15 18.45 30.64
CA ILE A 540 -2.07 19.41 30.07
C ILE A 540 -1.89 20.74 30.83
N ARG A 541 -1.53 21.79 30.10
CA ARG A 541 -1.19 23.10 30.69
C ARG A 541 -2.40 23.79 31.30
N GLU A 542 -3.52 23.76 30.58
CA GLU A 542 -4.73 24.43 31.03
C GLU A 542 -6.00 23.74 30.49
N ILE A 543 -7.04 23.72 31.31
CA ILE A 543 -8.39 23.37 30.88
C ILE A 543 -9.35 24.46 31.34
N LYS A 544 -9.83 25.23 30.40
CA LYS A 544 -10.96 26.16 30.55
C LYS A 544 -12.22 25.52 29.96
N VAL A 545 -13.37 26.10 30.24
CA VAL A 545 -14.62 25.64 29.62
C VAL A 545 -14.47 25.72 28.09
N GLY A 546 -14.56 24.56 27.44
CA GLY A 546 -14.48 24.44 25.99
C GLY A 546 -13.07 24.53 25.37
N ILE A 547 -12.01 24.70 26.17
CA ILE A 547 -10.65 24.83 25.64
C ILE A 547 -9.67 23.99 26.46
N VAL A 548 -8.85 23.20 25.77
CA VAL A 548 -7.72 22.46 26.33
C VAL A 548 -6.43 22.93 25.68
N THR A 549 -5.46 23.38 26.49
CA THR A 549 -4.15 23.82 26.00
C THR A 549 -3.06 22.82 26.40
N ILE A 550 -2.28 22.39 25.42
CA ILE A 550 -1.21 21.43 25.59
C ILE A 550 -0.05 21.77 24.65
N GLN A 551 1.17 21.50 25.09
CA GLN A 551 2.34 21.54 24.21
C GLN A 551 2.65 20.14 23.72
N LEU A 552 2.59 19.96 22.40
CA LEU A 552 2.95 18.70 21.74
C LEU A 552 4.47 18.68 21.52
N PRO A 553 5.21 17.68 22.00
CA PRO A 553 6.64 17.55 21.71
C PRO A 553 6.92 17.51 20.21
N ALA A 554 8.13 17.87 19.80
CA ALA A 554 8.56 17.68 18.42
C ALA A 554 8.49 16.19 18.02
N SER A 555 8.16 15.89 16.77
CA SER A 555 8.14 14.52 16.26
C SER A 555 7.36 13.55 17.18
N SER A 556 6.11 13.85 17.49
CA SER A 556 5.38 13.10 18.52
C SER A 556 4.00 12.63 18.09
N VAL A 557 3.53 11.55 18.72
CA VAL A 557 2.14 11.11 18.70
C VAL A 557 1.59 11.18 20.12
N THR A 558 0.57 11.98 20.32
CA THR A 558 0.02 12.27 21.67
C THR A 558 -1.42 11.79 21.77
N GLY A 559 -1.67 10.88 22.72
CA GLY A 559 -3.00 10.45 23.13
C GLY A 559 -3.52 11.28 24.29
N ILE A 560 -4.78 11.72 24.22
CA ILE A 560 -5.47 12.48 25.27
C ILE A 560 -6.82 11.85 25.57
N LYS A 561 -7.12 11.67 26.84
CA LYS A 561 -8.42 11.25 27.33
C LYS A 561 -9.00 12.34 28.20
N LEU A 562 -10.22 12.75 27.88
CA LEU A 562 -11.00 13.72 28.60
C LEU A 562 -12.31 13.09 29.06
N ALA A 563 -12.74 13.36 30.31
CA ALA A 563 -14.03 12.95 30.81
C ALA A 563 -14.97 14.15 30.91
N ARG A 564 -16.24 13.96 30.57
CA ARG A 564 -17.28 14.96 30.72
C ARG A 564 -17.50 15.25 32.21
N ARG A 565 -17.63 16.51 32.57
CA ARG A 565 -17.97 16.94 33.93
C ARG A 565 -19.43 16.75 34.22
#